data_a332cdc9bd644abce079cb051d387f6b
#
_entry.id   a332cdc9bd644abce079cb051d387f6b
#
_cell.length_a   1.000
_cell.length_b   1.000
_cell.length_c   1.000
_cell.angle_alpha   90.00
_cell.angle_beta   90.00
_cell.angle_gamma   90.00
#
_symmetry.space_group_name_H-M   'P 1'
#
loop_
_entity.id
_entity.type
_entity.pdbx_description
1 polymer ?
#
loop_
_entity_poly.entity_id
_entity_poly.type
_entity_poly.pdbx_seq_one_letter_code
_entity_poly.pdbx_strand_id
1 'polypeptide(L)'
;MTTIEGVVSEQDAEPKVPPGVLLKGPLVDAKVREIRAMFAILYGGTAAALIWVVTQGIGWTEIAVFIGMYLLTMFGMGAGMHRLLVHRSFRCGPVMRAFFCMIGTMAMQGSVLRWVSNHRRHHLYADKPGDVHSPQYDGVGNRYLSYVKGMMHAQGGWVFDQATTQGEYYAKDILAD
;
A
#
# COMPACT_ATOMS: atom_id res chain seq x y z
N MET A 1 -43.33 33.70 -2.69
CA MET A 1 -42.77 32.74 -1.70
C MET A 1 -42.09 31.67 -2.48
N THR A 2 -40.77 31.83 -2.70
CA THR A 2 -39.95 30.88 -3.48
C THR A 2 -39.27 29.98 -2.46
N THR A 3 -39.69 28.72 -2.43
CA THR A 3 -39.11 27.67 -1.60
C THR A 3 -37.66 27.42 -2.09
N ILE A 4 -36.69 27.71 -1.22
CA ILE A 4 -35.30 27.30 -1.43
C ILE A 4 -35.26 25.80 -1.16
N GLU A 5 -35.30 24.98 -2.20
CA GLU A 5 -34.99 23.56 -2.11
C GLU A 5 -33.53 23.44 -1.62
N GLY A 6 -33.38 22.70 -0.52
CA GLY A 6 -32.12 22.60 0.18
C GLY A 6 -31.03 22.01 -0.73
N VAL A 7 -29.97 22.75 -0.91
CA VAL A 7 -28.69 22.24 -1.40
C VAL A 7 -28.21 21.26 -0.35
N VAL A 8 -28.45 19.96 -0.54
CA VAL A 8 -27.82 18.90 0.23
C VAL A 8 -26.34 19.05 -0.05
N SER A 9 -25.58 19.44 0.99
CA SER A 9 -24.14 19.59 0.85
C SER A 9 -23.55 18.22 0.50
N GLU A 10 -22.60 18.17 -0.41
CA GLU A 10 -21.85 16.95 -0.78
C GLU A 10 -21.21 16.26 0.45
N GLN A 11 -21.21 16.92 1.58
CA GLN A 11 -20.69 16.46 2.88
C GLN A 11 -21.61 15.47 3.60
N ASP A 12 -22.89 15.38 3.23
CA ASP A 12 -23.92 14.54 3.89
C ASP A 12 -24.23 13.24 3.12
N ALA A 13 -23.57 13.02 1.98
CA ALA A 13 -23.70 11.77 1.24
C ALA A 13 -22.96 10.65 1.99
N GLU A 14 -23.64 9.56 2.31
CA GLU A 14 -22.99 8.36 2.86
C GLU A 14 -21.79 7.96 2.00
N PRO A 15 -20.63 7.65 2.65
CA PRO A 15 -19.42 7.28 1.93
C PRO A 15 -19.67 6.03 1.09
N LYS A 16 -19.64 6.18 -0.23
CA LYS A 16 -19.79 5.05 -1.14
C LYS A 16 -18.47 4.30 -1.23
N VAL A 17 -18.47 3.07 -0.71
CA VAL A 17 -17.34 2.16 -0.86
C VAL A 17 -16.98 2.04 -2.35
N PRO A 18 -15.72 2.28 -2.74
CA PRO A 18 -15.33 2.20 -4.14
C PRO A 18 -15.58 0.82 -4.75
N PRO A 19 -15.93 0.71 -6.03
CA PRO A 19 -16.03 -0.57 -6.71
C PRO A 19 -14.76 -1.40 -6.56
N GLY A 20 -14.91 -2.72 -6.39
CA GLY A 20 -13.76 -3.62 -6.22
C GLY A 20 -13.06 -3.51 -4.87
N VAL A 21 -13.73 -3.00 -3.84
CA VAL A 21 -13.27 -2.99 -2.44
C VAL A 21 -14.13 -3.92 -1.61
N LEU A 22 -13.48 -4.83 -0.90
CA LEU A 22 -14.14 -5.77 0.03
C LEU A 22 -13.89 -5.33 1.46
N LEU A 23 -14.95 -5.32 2.28
CA LEU A 23 -14.89 -4.97 3.70
C LEU A 23 -14.92 -6.20 4.62
N LYS A 24 -15.28 -7.36 4.08
CA LYS A 24 -15.41 -8.63 4.84
C LYS A 24 -15.07 -9.81 3.93
N GLY A 25 -14.80 -10.93 4.57
CA GLY A 25 -14.61 -12.21 3.89
C GLY A 25 -13.18 -12.72 3.87
N PRO A 26 -12.94 -13.90 3.29
CA PRO A 26 -11.67 -14.62 3.39
C PRO A 26 -10.45 -13.82 2.92
N LEU A 27 -10.61 -12.97 1.91
CA LEU A 27 -9.51 -12.12 1.40
C LEU A 27 -9.13 -11.01 2.39
N VAL A 28 -10.11 -10.43 3.09
CA VAL A 28 -9.84 -9.42 4.13
C VAL A 28 -9.14 -10.08 5.32
N ASP A 29 -9.62 -11.24 5.75
CA ASP A 29 -9.02 -12.01 6.85
C ASP A 29 -7.59 -12.45 6.51
N ALA A 30 -7.35 -12.89 5.27
CA ALA A 30 -6.02 -13.25 4.79
C ALA A 30 -5.08 -12.04 4.80
N LYS A 31 -5.54 -10.88 4.31
CA LYS A 31 -4.80 -9.61 4.38
C LYS A 31 -4.39 -9.29 5.82
N VAL A 32 -5.34 -9.33 6.75
CA VAL A 32 -5.08 -8.98 8.16
C VAL A 32 -4.04 -9.91 8.78
N ARG A 33 -4.15 -11.24 8.53
CA ARG A 33 -3.13 -12.21 9.01
C ARG A 33 -1.76 -11.94 8.43
N GLU A 34 -1.67 -11.72 7.12
CA GLU A 34 -0.41 -11.42 6.42
C GLU A 34 0.25 -10.15 6.97
N ILE A 35 -0.52 -9.08 7.14
CA ILE A 35 -0.01 -7.82 7.69
C ILE A 35 0.49 -8.01 9.12
N ARG A 36 -0.25 -8.71 9.98
CA ARG A 36 0.20 -9.00 11.35
C ARG A 36 1.50 -9.80 11.37
N ALA A 37 1.62 -10.83 10.53
CA ALA A 37 2.84 -11.62 10.41
C ALA A 37 4.01 -10.78 9.89
N MET A 38 3.79 -9.97 8.86
CA MET A 38 4.79 -9.06 8.30
C MET A 38 5.31 -8.07 9.36
N PHE A 39 4.42 -7.44 10.11
CA PHE A 39 4.83 -6.51 11.17
C PHE A 39 5.53 -7.21 12.34
N ALA A 40 5.11 -8.43 12.71
CA ALA A 40 5.81 -9.22 13.72
C ALA A 40 7.25 -9.52 13.29
N ILE A 41 7.47 -9.92 12.03
CA ILE A 41 8.80 -10.14 11.46
C ILE A 41 9.60 -8.84 11.42
N LEU A 42 9.00 -7.75 10.96
CA LEU A 42 9.66 -6.45 10.85
C LEU A 42 10.10 -5.91 12.21
N TYR A 43 9.21 -5.87 13.19
CA TYR A 43 9.53 -5.38 14.53
C TYR A 43 10.47 -6.33 15.28
N GLY A 44 10.26 -7.64 15.18
CA GLY A 44 11.15 -8.65 15.77
C GLY A 44 12.54 -8.58 15.16
N GLY A 45 12.65 -8.49 13.84
CA GLY A 45 13.94 -8.33 13.14
C GLY A 45 14.63 -7.02 13.49
N THR A 46 13.87 -5.91 13.56
CA THR A 46 14.43 -4.61 13.97
C THR A 46 14.94 -4.65 15.39
N ALA A 47 14.19 -5.24 16.33
CA ALA A 47 14.63 -5.40 17.71
C ALA A 47 15.91 -6.26 17.81
N ALA A 48 15.97 -7.38 17.08
CA ALA A 48 17.16 -8.22 17.03
C ALA A 48 18.37 -7.47 16.44
N ALA A 49 18.17 -6.71 15.37
CA ALA A 49 19.23 -5.90 14.77
C ALA A 49 19.74 -4.81 15.73
N LEU A 50 18.84 -4.14 16.45
CA LEU A 50 19.23 -3.16 17.46
C LEU A 50 20.04 -3.78 18.62
N ILE A 51 19.61 -4.94 19.12
CA ILE A 51 20.36 -5.70 20.14
C ILE A 51 21.75 -6.05 19.60
N TRP A 52 21.83 -6.55 18.36
CA TRP A 52 23.11 -6.86 17.72
C TRP A 52 24.02 -5.63 17.66
N VAL A 53 23.52 -4.49 17.16
CA VAL A 53 24.31 -3.25 17.07
C VAL A 53 24.82 -2.79 18.43
N VAL A 54 23.99 -2.87 19.48
CA VAL A 54 24.36 -2.45 20.84
C VAL A 54 25.40 -3.39 21.45
N THR A 55 25.33 -4.70 21.20
CA THR A 55 26.20 -5.72 21.83
C THR A 55 27.45 -5.99 21.02
N GLN A 56 27.42 -5.95 19.70
CA GLN A 56 28.53 -6.31 18.81
C GLN A 56 29.12 -5.11 18.07
N GLY A 57 28.43 -3.97 18.09
CA GLY A 57 28.75 -2.80 17.26
C GLY A 57 28.26 -2.94 15.83
N ILE A 58 28.65 -1.99 14.99
CA ILE A 58 28.34 -1.97 13.58
C ILE A 58 29.64 -1.80 12.77
N GLY A 59 29.85 -2.66 11.81
CA GLY A 59 30.99 -2.63 10.91
C GLY A 59 30.63 -2.15 9.50
N TRP A 60 31.62 -2.04 8.65
CA TRP A 60 31.43 -1.65 7.25
C TRP A 60 30.60 -2.66 6.45
N THR A 61 30.63 -3.93 6.82
CA THR A 61 29.84 -5.00 6.17
C THR A 61 28.34 -4.76 6.38
N GLU A 62 27.92 -4.50 7.63
CA GLU A 62 26.51 -4.22 7.94
C GLU A 62 26.02 -2.96 7.26
N ILE A 63 26.84 -1.91 7.24
CA ILE A 63 26.52 -0.66 6.54
C ILE A 63 26.39 -0.91 5.03
N ALA A 64 27.32 -1.62 4.42
CA ALA A 64 27.28 -1.92 2.99
C ALA A 64 26.06 -2.76 2.61
N VAL A 65 25.73 -3.79 3.40
CA VAL A 65 24.53 -4.62 3.21
C VAL A 65 23.27 -3.77 3.35
N PHE A 66 23.18 -2.94 4.37
CA PHE A 66 22.03 -2.05 4.58
C PHE A 66 21.83 -1.11 3.38
N ILE A 67 22.88 -0.42 2.95
CA ILE A 67 22.80 0.50 1.80
C ILE A 67 22.46 -0.28 0.51
N GLY A 68 23.11 -1.42 0.28
CA GLY A 68 22.86 -2.25 -0.89
C GLY A 68 21.41 -2.75 -0.95
N MET A 69 20.88 -3.25 0.15
CA MET A 69 19.49 -3.71 0.24
C MET A 69 18.49 -2.56 0.10
N TYR A 70 18.77 -1.41 0.71
CA TYR A 70 17.96 -0.22 0.55
C TYR A 70 17.87 0.22 -0.92
N LEU A 71 19.00 0.36 -1.61
CA LEU A 71 19.03 0.74 -3.02
C LEU A 71 18.34 -0.29 -3.91
N LEU A 72 18.58 -1.59 -3.66
CA LEU A 72 17.98 -2.69 -4.42
C LEU A 72 16.45 -2.68 -4.30
N THR A 73 15.93 -2.60 -3.07
CA THR A 73 14.48 -2.59 -2.83
C THR A 73 13.83 -1.31 -3.34
N MET A 74 14.46 -0.14 -3.17
CA MET A 74 13.98 1.12 -3.75
C MET A 74 13.92 1.06 -5.27
N PHE A 75 14.92 0.46 -5.92
CA PHE A 75 14.90 0.25 -7.36
C PHE A 75 13.79 -0.73 -7.78
N GLY A 76 13.60 -1.83 -7.04
CA GLY A 76 12.51 -2.79 -7.25
C GLY A 76 11.14 -2.15 -7.14
N MET A 77 10.93 -1.32 -6.12
CA MET A 77 9.68 -0.59 -5.93
C MET A 77 9.47 0.48 -7.01
N GLY A 78 10.45 1.34 -7.23
CA GLY A 78 10.32 2.49 -8.13
C GLY A 78 10.28 2.08 -9.60
N ALA A 79 11.25 1.29 -10.07
CA ALA A 79 11.31 0.87 -11.47
C ALA A 79 10.39 -0.33 -11.74
N GLY A 80 10.37 -1.34 -10.88
CA GLY A 80 9.60 -2.56 -11.07
C GLY A 80 8.12 -2.38 -10.75
N MET A 81 7.79 -2.28 -9.47
CA MET A 81 6.39 -2.25 -9.04
C MET A 81 5.65 -1.02 -9.59
N HIS A 82 6.24 0.17 -9.46
CA HIS A 82 5.60 1.43 -9.82
C HIS A 82 5.63 1.67 -11.34
N ARG A 83 6.81 1.82 -11.95
CA ARG A 83 6.90 2.22 -13.36
C ARG A 83 6.57 1.11 -14.34
N LEU A 84 7.06 -0.12 -14.11
CA LEU A 84 6.80 -1.24 -15.01
C LEU A 84 5.38 -1.77 -14.86
N LEU A 85 4.94 -2.12 -13.62
CA LEU A 85 3.68 -2.84 -13.42
C LEU A 85 2.46 -1.91 -13.25
N VAL A 86 2.57 -0.77 -12.55
CA VAL A 86 1.44 0.16 -12.40
C VAL A 86 1.29 1.02 -13.63
N HIS A 87 2.33 1.79 -13.98
CA HIS A 87 2.27 2.78 -15.06
C HIS A 87 2.56 2.23 -16.45
N ARG A 88 3.10 1.00 -16.55
CA ARG A 88 3.48 0.37 -17.83
C ARG A 88 4.37 1.28 -18.71
N SER A 89 5.25 2.07 -18.05
CA SER A 89 6.09 3.09 -18.67
C SER A 89 7.14 2.49 -19.62
N PHE A 90 7.46 1.22 -19.47
CA PHE A 90 8.36 0.48 -20.34
C PHE A 90 7.98 -1.00 -20.38
N ARG A 91 8.61 -1.76 -21.29
CA ARG A 91 8.42 -3.20 -21.43
C ARG A 91 9.75 -3.90 -21.22
N CYS A 92 9.71 -5.10 -20.67
CA CYS A 92 10.87 -5.97 -20.52
C CYS A 92 10.46 -7.44 -20.70
N GLY A 93 11.45 -8.30 -20.90
CA GLY A 93 11.22 -9.74 -21.00
C GLY A 93 10.81 -10.36 -19.65
N PRO A 94 10.31 -11.62 -19.66
CA PRO A 94 9.76 -12.27 -18.46
C PRO A 94 10.79 -12.43 -17.34
N VAL A 95 12.05 -12.72 -17.66
CA VAL A 95 13.12 -12.85 -16.66
C VAL A 95 13.35 -11.55 -15.91
N MET A 96 13.42 -10.42 -16.62
CA MET A 96 13.60 -9.11 -16.01
C MET A 96 12.37 -8.69 -15.21
N ARG A 97 11.16 -9.03 -15.68
CA ARG A 97 9.93 -8.82 -14.94
C ARG A 97 9.91 -9.59 -13.62
N ALA A 98 10.26 -10.88 -13.65
CA ALA A 98 10.38 -11.71 -12.46
C ALA A 98 11.43 -11.14 -11.47
N PHE A 99 12.57 -10.69 -11.98
CA PHE A 99 13.59 -10.01 -11.17
C PHE A 99 13.02 -8.77 -10.46
N PHE A 100 12.34 -7.88 -11.19
CA PHE A 100 11.72 -6.70 -10.58
C PHE A 100 10.64 -7.03 -9.55
N CYS A 101 9.81 -8.05 -9.80
CA CYS A 101 8.84 -8.53 -8.84
C CYS A 101 9.52 -9.04 -7.56
N MET A 102 10.58 -9.82 -7.70
CA MET A 102 11.35 -10.38 -6.59
C MET A 102 11.94 -9.26 -5.71
N ILE A 103 12.73 -8.36 -6.30
CA ILE A 103 13.39 -7.29 -5.53
C ILE A 103 12.39 -6.27 -4.98
N GLY A 104 11.26 -6.05 -5.65
CA GLY A 104 10.18 -5.20 -5.15
C GLY A 104 9.47 -5.80 -3.93
N THR A 105 9.21 -7.11 -3.94
CA THR A 105 8.59 -7.78 -2.78
C THR A 105 9.51 -7.87 -1.56
N MET A 106 10.83 -7.82 -1.75
CA MET A 106 11.80 -7.72 -0.65
C MET A 106 11.64 -6.44 0.20
N ALA A 107 10.98 -5.41 -0.34
CA ALA A 107 10.60 -4.22 0.44
C ALA A 107 9.49 -4.48 1.48
N MET A 108 8.96 -5.70 1.57
CA MET A 108 7.94 -6.13 2.53
C MET A 108 6.65 -5.27 2.53
N GLN A 109 6.24 -4.80 1.35
CA GLN A 109 5.01 -4.01 1.20
C GLN A 109 3.81 -4.85 0.71
N GLY A 110 3.88 -6.17 0.86
CA GLY A 110 2.86 -7.13 0.43
C GLY A 110 3.13 -7.75 -0.94
N SER A 111 2.17 -8.53 -1.43
CA SER A 111 2.29 -9.18 -2.74
C SER A 111 2.23 -8.17 -3.88
N VAL A 112 2.84 -8.53 -5.02
CA VAL A 112 2.81 -7.74 -6.27
C VAL A 112 1.38 -7.33 -6.64
N LEU A 113 0.46 -8.29 -6.66
CA LEU A 113 -0.93 -8.06 -7.03
C LEU A 113 -1.61 -7.03 -6.11
N ARG A 114 -1.45 -7.19 -4.80
CA ARG A 114 -2.03 -6.27 -3.82
C ARG A 114 -1.44 -4.86 -3.95
N TRP A 115 -0.13 -4.77 -4.06
CA TRP A 115 0.55 -3.49 -4.18
C TRP A 115 0.10 -2.73 -5.43
N VAL A 116 0.11 -3.40 -6.59
CA VAL A 116 -0.32 -2.82 -7.87
C VAL A 116 -1.79 -2.40 -7.82
N SER A 117 -2.67 -3.24 -7.26
CA SER A 117 -4.09 -2.93 -7.14
C SER A 117 -4.36 -1.71 -6.27
N ASN A 118 -3.72 -1.64 -5.09
CA ASN A 118 -3.83 -0.50 -4.18
C ASN A 118 -3.31 0.77 -4.84
N HIS A 119 -2.16 0.70 -5.51
CA HIS A 119 -1.55 1.88 -6.10
C HIS A 119 -2.32 2.41 -7.31
N ARG A 120 -2.89 1.53 -8.14
CA ARG A 120 -3.80 1.94 -9.22
C ARG A 120 -5.09 2.54 -8.68
N ARG A 121 -5.64 1.98 -7.60
CA ARG A 121 -6.79 2.55 -6.90
C ARG A 121 -6.45 3.94 -6.33
N HIS A 122 -5.28 4.10 -5.71
CA HIS A 122 -4.80 5.41 -5.28
C HIS A 122 -4.78 6.42 -6.43
N HIS A 123 -4.18 6.09 -7.57
CA HIS A 123 -4.18 6.99 -8.73
C HIS A 123 -5.57 7.37 -9.24
N LEU A 124 -6.53 6.45 -9.15
CA LEU A 124 -7.90 6.69 -9.59
C LEU A 124 -8.67 7.62 -8.65
N TYR A 125 -8.38 7.53 -7.35
CA TYR A 125 -9.09 8.25 -6.28
C TYR A 125 -8.19 9.24 -5.51
N ALA A 126 -7.03 9.62 -6.05
CA ALA A 126 -6.05 10.43 -5.31
C ALA A 126 -6.70 11.62 -4.59
N ASP A 127 -6.55 11.65 -3.26
CA ASP A 127 -7.11 12.64 -2.33
C ASP A 127 -8.64 12.83 -2.38
N LYS A 128 -9.36 11.80 -2.88
CA LYS A 128 -10.83 11.77 -2.92
C LYS A 128 -11.36 10.63 -2.04
N PRO A 129 -12.67 10.61 -1.72
CA PRO A 129 -13.30 9.47 -1.08
C PRO A 129 -13.01 8.17 -1.85
N GLY A 130 -12.42 7.20 -1.17
CA GLY A 130 -12.02 5.93 -1.79
C GLY A 130 -10.53 5.78 -2.09
N ASP A 131 -9.71 6.81 -1.88
CA ASP A 131 -8.26 6.67 -1.89
C ASP A 131 -7.81 5.75 -0.75
N VAL A 132 -6.85 4.87 -1.06
CA VAL A 132 -6.36 3.86 -0.11
C VAL A 132 -5.65 4.49 1.08
N HIS A 133 -4.92 5.59 0.87
CA HIS A 133 -4.04 6.19 1.87
C HIS A 133 -4.04 7.72 1.84
N SER A 134 -5.20 8.33 1.62
CA SER A 134 -5.35 9.77 1.74
C SER A 134 -5.18 10.26 3.18
N PRO A 135 -4.60 11.44 3.38
CA PRO A 135 -4.64 12.10 4.69
C PRO A 135 -6.01 12.70 5.02
N GLN A 136 -6.93 12.76 4.06
CA GLN A 136 -8.25 13.36 4.20
C GLN A 136 -9.36 12.32 4.40
N TYR A 137 -9.20 11.13 3.81
CA TYR A 137 -10.20 10.07 3.80
C TYR A 137 -9.59 8.73 4.19
N ASP A 138 -10.38 7.89 4.84
CA ASP A 138 -10.03 6.48 5.03
C ASP A 138 -10.24 5.68 3.73
N GLY A 139 -9.79 4.42 3.72
CA GLY A 139 -9.89 3.56 2.54
C GLY A 139 -11.31 3.22 2.08
N VAL A 140 -12.35 3.63 2.83
CA VAL A 140 -13.75 3.42 2.48
C VAL A 140 -14.52 4.73 2.25
N GLY A 141 -13.83 5.87 2.33
CA GLY A 141 -14.35 7.17 1.95
C GLY A 141 -14.86 8.06 3.09
N ASN A 142 -14.70 7.65 4.36
CA ASN A 142 -15.02 8.53 5.49
C ASN A 142 -13.96 9.62 5.63
N ARG A 143 -14.40 10.84 5.90
CA ARG A 143 -13.50 11.98 6.06
C ARG A 143 -12.89 12.00 7.46
N TYR A 144 -11.56 12.24 7.53
CA TYR A 144 -10.90 12.51 8.81
C TYR A 144 -11.16 13.93 9.29
N LEU A 145 -11.61 14.05 10.54
CA LEU A 145 -11.81 15.35 11.21
C LEU A 145 -10.51 15.89 11.85
N SER A 146 -9.48 15.03 11.98
CA SER A 146 -8.20 15.37 12.60
C SER A 146 -7.07 15.23 11.59
N TYR A 147 -6.32 16.29 11.36
CA TYR A 147 -5.13 16.31 10.51
C TYR A 147 -4.10 15.24 10.93
N VAL A 148 -3.83 15.13 12.24
CA VAL A 148 -2.87 14.15 12.76
C VAL A 148 -3.31 12.72 12.47
N LYS A 149 -4.59 12.39 12.69
CA LYS A 149 -5.13 11.05 12.37
C LYS A 149 -5.03 10.75 10.88
N GLY A 150 -5.37 11.71 10.03
CA GLY A 150 -5.25 11.56 8.59
C GLY A 150 -3.80 11.35 8.15
N MET A 151 -2.87 12.10 8.68
CA MET A 151 -1.44 11.92 8.39
C MET A 151 -0.93 10.55 8.85
N MET A 152 -1.30 10.10 10.03
CA MET A 152 -0.95 8.75 10.53
C MET A 152 -1.55 7.65 9.65
N HIS A 153 -2.80 7.81 9.21
CA HIS A 153 -3.42 6.90 8.25
C HIS A 153 -2.64 6.86 6.94
N ALA A 154 -2.39 8.00 6.31
CA ALA A 154 -1.69 8.07 5.03
C ALA A 154 -0.29 7.47 5.07
N GLN A 155 0.45 7.64 6.17
CA GLN A 155 1.81 7.13 6.33
C GLN A 155 1.89 5.60 6.51
N GLY A 156 0.93 4.99 7.17
CA GLY A 156 1.00 3.55 7.44
C GLY A 156 -0.25 2.97 8.09
N GLY A 157 -1.13 3.80 8.65
CA GLY A 157 -2.37 3.33 9.29
C GLY A 157 -3.28 2.57 8.34
N TRP A 158 -3.31 2.98 7.07
CA TRP A 158 -4.14 2.38 6.02
C TRP A 158 -3.91 0.87 5.80
N VAL A 159 -2.73 0.36 6.12
CA VAL A 159 -2.46 -1.08 5.97
C VAL A 159 -3.30 -1.93 6.93
N PHE A 160 -3.71 -1.33 8.06
CA PHE A 160 -4.54 -1.99 9.08
C PHE A 160 -6.05 -1.85 8.83
N ASP A 161 -6.47 -1.10 7.81
CA ASP A 161 -7.88 -0.99 7.45
C ASP A 161 -8.47 -2.38 7.14
N GLN A 162 -9.68 -2.61 7.65
CA GLN A 162 -10.44 -3.84 7.36
C GLN A 162 -11.11 -3.76 5.97
N ALA A 163 -10.30 -3.43 4.98
CA ALA A 163 -10.71 -3.36 3.60
C ALA A 163 -9.61 -3.92 2.71
N THR A 164 -9.96 -4.57 1.61
CA THR A 164 -8.99 -5.03 0.62
C THR A 164 -9.42 -4.66 -0.79
N THR A 165 -8.44 -4.30 -1.61
CA THR A 165 -8.64 -3.95 -3.02
C THR A 165 -8.54 -5.22 -3.84
N GLN A 166 -9.54 -5.48 -4.68
CA GLN A 166 -9.60 -6.69 -5.52
C GLN A 166 -8.68 -6.56 -6.74
N GLY A 167 -7.80 -7.54 -6.92
CA GLY A 167 -6.93 -7.65 -8.10
C GLY A 167 -7.71 -7.82 -9.39
N GLU A 168 -8.80 -8.57 -9.35
CA GLU A 168 -9.71 -8.82 -10.47
C GLU A 168 -10.37 -7.55 -11.00
N TYR A 169 -10.41 -6.49 -10.20
CA TYR A 169 -10.95 -5.19 -10.63
C TYR A 169 -9.85 -4.24 -11.10
N TYR A 170 -8.77 -4.10 -10.32
CA TYR A 170 -7.75 -3.06 -10.55
C TYR A 170 -6.50 -3.54 -11.28
N ALA A 171 -6.24 -4.85 -11.32
CA ALA A 171 -5.01 -5.42 -11.86
C ALA A 171 -5.24 -6.70 -12.68
N LYS A 172 -6.29 -6.72 -13.51
CA LYS A 172 -6.67 -7.85 -14.38
C LYS A 172 -5.52 -8.36 -15.25
N ASP A 173 -4.72 -7.44 -15.75
CA ASP A 173 -3.55 -7.73 -16.59
C ASP A 173 -2.43 -8.44 -15.83
N ILE A 174 -2.29 -8.17 -14.54
CA ILE A 174 -1.30 -8.87 -13.68
C ILE A 174 -1.75 -10.31 -13.40
N LEU A 175 -3.06 -10.55 -13.36
CA LEU A 175 -3.62 -11.89 -13.18
C LEU A 175 -3.57 -12.74 -14.47
N ALA A 176 -3.48 -12.10 -15.62
CA ALA A 176 -3.44 -12.76 -16.93
C ALA A 176 -2.01 -13.09 -17.40
N ASP A 177 -0.99 -12.59 -16.73
CA ASP A 177 0.44 -12.83 -16.95
C ASP A 177 0.95 -14.02 -16.12
#